data_0eee58434ff2180614815850776c7851
#
_entry.id   0eee58434ff2180614815850776c7851
#
_cell.length_a   1.000
_cell.length_b   1.000
_cell.length_c   1.000
_cell.angle_alpha   90.00
_cell.angle_beta   90.00
_cell.angle_gamma   90.00
#
_symmetry.space_group_name_H-M   'P 1'
#
loop_
_entity.id
_entity.type
_entity.pdbx_description
1 polymer ?
#
loop_
_entity_poly.entity_id
_entity_poly.type
_entity_poly.pdbx_seq_one_letter_code
_entity_poly.pdbx_strand_id
1 'polypeptide(L)'
;MCIRDSYADRALEDDEITFKQLWQSGEEDALELQEEVKKQCLENIGYFVEPQYLFTSIIDAIKRKENIIPSLERSLKRIEDSTLGQESEDDFGGLFSDIDLASPKLGKTTDDKNTLISNVLIALNGIDFGADEATQIDILGDAYEYMISQFAAGAGKKAGEFYTPQEVSQILAEIVTIGHTRLRNVYDPTCGSGSLLIRAAHTGRAYEIFGQEKNPTTYNLCRMNMLLHGIKFSNFQIENGDTLEADAFGDTQFDAVVANPPFSAEWSAADKFNNDDRFSRVGRLAPRKTADYAFILHMLYHLVDGGTMACVVPHGVLFRGNAEGVIRRFLIEKKNCIDAIIGLPANIFYGTSIPTCILVMKKCRKEDDNILFIDASKEFEKVKTQNKLRKEHIDKIVDTYRNRTEIEKYSHLATLQEVADNDYNLNIPRYVDTFEEEEPIDIKAVMAEIKELEAKRADLDKEIEGYLRELGIVE
;
A
#
# COMPACT_ATOMS: atom_id res chain seq x y z
N MET A 1 -13.43 -10.72 -14.55
CA MET A 1 -14.34 -11.73 -15.14
C MET A 1 -14.60 -11.44 -16.61
N CYS A 2 -15.06 -10.26 -17.03
CA CYS A 2 -15.29 -9.97 -18.48
C CYS A 2 -14.06 -10.10 -19.38
N ILE A 3 -12.88 -9.67 -18.94
CA ILE A 3 -11.62 -9.77 -19.69
C ILE A 3 -11.27 -11.24 -20.01
N ARG A 4 -11.65 -12.14 -19.12
CA ARG A 4 -11.30 -13.57 -19.18
C ARG A 4 -12.38 -14.42 -19.86
N ASP A 5 -13.63 -13.91 -19.96
CA ASP A 5 -14.64 -14.48 -20.85
C ASP A 5 -14.13 -14.43 -22.32
N SER A 6 -13.39 -13.35 -22.67
CA SER A 6 -12.80 -13.19 -23.99
C SER A 6 -11.54 -14.03 -24.24
N TYR A 7 -10.88 -14.58 -23.19
CA TYR A 7 -9.69 -15.42 -23.38
C TYR A 7 -10.05 -16.76 -24.04
N ALA A 8 -11.08 -17.43 -23.52
CA ALA A 8 -11.55 -18.70 -24.08
C ALA A 8 -12.09 -18.52 -25.51
N ASP A 9 -12.81 -17.43 -25.79
CA ASP A 9 -13.27 -17.11 -27.14
C ASP A 9 -12.11 -16.81 -28.11
N ARG A 10 -11.03 -16.14 -27.62
CA ARG A 10 -9.81 -15.91 -28.43
C ARG A 10 -9.02 -17.19 -28.71
N ALA A 11 -8.98 -18.10 -27.74
CA ALA A 11 -8.34 -19.41 -27.94
C ALA A 11 -9.05 -20.24 -29.03
N LEU A 12 -10.29 -19.87 -29.41
CA LEU A 12 -11.13 -20.52 -30.40
C LEU A 12 -11.30 -19.69 -31.69
N GLU A 13 -10.55 -18.57 -31.82
CA GLU A 13 -10.74 -17.65 -32.96
C GLU A 13 -10.48 -18.30 -34.32
N ASP A 14 -9.52 -19.21 -34.38
CA ASP A 14 -9.19 -19.99 -35.58
C ASP A 14 -10.23 -21.08 -35.93
N ASP A 15 -11.04 -21.51 -34.94
CA ASP A 15 -12.02 -22.57 -35.08
C ASP A 15 -13.43 -22.05 -35.47
N GLU A 16 -13.60 -20.73 -35.57
CA GLU A 16 -14.88 -20.06 -35.91
C GLU A 16 -16.06 -20.46 -34.97
N ILE A 17 -15.76 -20.91 -33.75
CA ILE A 17 -16.74 -21.34 -32.75
C ILE A 17 -16.58 -20.54 -31.48
N THR A 18 -17.70 -20.18 -30.84
CA THR A 18 -17.65 -19.52 -29.53
C THR A 18 -17.52 -20.53 -28.37
N PHE A 19 -16.92 -20.10 -27.27
CA PHE A 19 -16.78 -20.93 -26.08
C PHE A 19 -18.12 -21.50 -25.58
N LYS A 20 -19.22 -20.74 -25.66
CA LYS A 20 -20.56 -21.23 -25.32
C LYS A 20 -21.07 -22.30 -26.27
N GLN A 21 -20.82 -22.17 -27.56
CA GLN A 21 -21.22 -23.15 -28.58
C GLN A 21 -20.43 -24.45 -28.42
N LEU A 22 -19.11 -24.35 -28.22
CA LEU A 22 -18.25 -25.50 -27.95
C LEU A 22 -18.75 -26.34 -26.79
N TRP A 23 -19.16 -25.70 -25.68
CA TRP A 23 -19.62 -26.40 -24.48
C TRP A 23 -21.01 -27.05 -24.63
N GLN A 24 -21.78 -26.67 -25.62
CA GLN A 24 -23.08 -27.25 -25.94
C GLN A 24 -22.97 -28.43 -26.93
N SER A 25 -21.82 -28.58 -27.60
CA SER A 25 -21.57 -29.70 -28.52
C SER A 25 -21.23 -30.96 -27.71
N GLY A 26 -21.81 -32.07 -28.08
CA GLY A 26 -21.52 -33.40 -27.55
C GLY A 26 -20.69 -34.26 -28.49
N GLU A 27 -20.13 -33.67 -29.55
CA GLU A 27 -19.29 -34.36 -30.54
C GLU A 27 -17.93 -34.70 -29.95
N GLU A 28 -17.29 -35.78 -30.36
CA GLU A 28 -16.03 -36.27 -29.83
C GLU A 28 -14.89 -35.25 -30.03
N ASP A 29 -14.81 -34.65 -31.20
CA ASP A 29 -13.84 -33.60 -31.55
C ASP A 29 -14.05 -32.35 -30.68
N ALA A 30 -15.29 -32.02 -30.31
CA ALA A 30 -15.59 -30.90 -29.41
C ALA A 30 -15.12 -31.17 -27.95
N LEU A 31 -15.16 -32.42 -27.51
CA LEU A 31 -14.66 -32.78 -26.17
C LEU A 31 -13.13 -32.65 -26.07
N GLU A 32 -12.40 -33.03 -27.12
CA GLU A 32 -10.94 -32.82 -27.17
C GLU A 32 -10.59 -31.31 -27.13
N LEU A 33 -11.31 -30.49 -27.89
CA LEU A 33 -11.12 -29.06 -27.92
C LEU A 33 -11.49 -28.39 -26.56
N GLN A 34 -12.55 -28.87 -25.88
CA GLN A 34 -12.90 -28.43 -24.53
C GLN A 34 -11.75 -28.63 -23.54
N GLU A 35 -11.12 -29.81 -23.53
CA GLU A 35 -9.99 -30.11 -22.64
C GLU A 35 -8.75 -29.24 -22.98
N GLU A 36 -8.50 -29.00 -24.28
CA GLU A 36 -7.41 -28.10 -24.70
C GLU A 36 -7.64 -26.67 -24.23
N VAL A 37 -8.83 -26.08 -24.43
CA VAL A 37 -9.19 -24.75 -23.95
C VAL A 37 -9.07 -24.66 -22.44
N LYS A 38 -9.55 -25.67 -21.71
CA LYS A 38 -9.42 -25.73 -20.25
C LYS A 38 -7.97 -25.74 -19.81
N LYS A 39 -7.12 -26.53 -20.45
CA LYS A 39 -5.68 -26.59 -20.18
C LYS A 39 -5.01 -25.24 -20.44
N GLN A 40 -5.30 -24.59 -21.58
CA GLN A 40 -4.77 -23.27 -21.90
C GLN A 40 -5.20 -22.20 -20.88
N CYS A 41 -6.45 -22.24 -20.40
CA CYS A 41 -6.92 -21.34 -19.34
C CYS A 41 -6.12 -21.56 -18.05
N LEU A 42 -5.93 -22.82 -17.61
CA LEU A 42 -5.16 -23.11 -16.39
C LEU A 42 -3.70 -22.66 -16.50
N GLU A 43 -3.04 -22.88 -17.62
CA GLU A 43 -1.65 -22.51 -17.86
C GLU A 43 -1.43 -20.98 -17.96
N ASN A 44 -2.38 -20.24 -18.54
CA ASN A 44 -2.18 -18.82 -18.82
C ASN A 44 -2.84 -17.88 -17.82
N ILE A 45 -4.05 -18.21 -17.34
CA ILE A 45 -4.79 -17.36 -16.39
C ILE A 45 -4.95 -17.99 -14.99
N GLY A 46 -4.54 -19.24 -14.84
CA GLY A 46 -4.48 -19.94 -13.56
C GLY A 46 -5.78 -20.61 -13.13
N TYR A 47 -6.91 -20.41 -13.82
CA TYR A 47 -8.17 -21.07 -13.48
C TYR A 47 -9.05 -21.26 -14.71
N PHE A 48 -10.08 -22.09 -14.54
CA PHE A 48 -11.08 -22.39 -15.54
C PHE A 48 -12.50 -22.28 -14.97
N VAL A 49 -13.44 -21.77 -15.76
CA VAL A 49 -14.88 -21.71 -15.43
C VAL A 49 -15.71 -22.03 -16.66
N GLU A 50 -16.65 -22.94 -16.51
CA GLU A 50 -17.56 -23.32 -17.60
C GLU A 50 -18.47 -22.14 -18.00
N PRO A 51 -18.94 -22.09 -19.28
CA PRO A 51 -19.67 -20.94 -19.83
C PRO A 51 -20.91 -20.52 -19.06
N GLN A 52 -21.63 -21.44 -18.42
CA GLN A 52 -22.84 -21.12 -17.65
C GLN A 52 -22.56 -20.32 -16.37
N TYR A 53 -21.32 -20.30 -15.89
CA TYR A 53 -20.88 -19.58 -14.71
C TYR A 53 -20.11 -18.28 -15.02
N LEU A 54 -19.96 -17.93 -16.29
CA LEU A 54 -19.34 -16.68 -16.70
C LEU A 54 -20.18 -15.47 -16.32
N PHE A 55 -19.54 -14.33 -16.18
CA PHE A 55 -20.21 -13.06 -15.86
C PHE A 55 -21.32 -12.71 -16.84
N THR A 56 -21.08 -12.90 -18.15
CA THR A 56 -22.09 -12.69 -19.20
C THR A 56 -23.33 -13.56 -18.99
N SER A 57 -23.16 -14.80 -18.59
CA SER A 57 -24.28 -15.71 -18.30
C SER A 57 -25.07 -15.32 -17.07
N ILE A 58 -24.40 -14.79 -16.04
CA ILE A 58 -25.04 -14.23 -14.83
C ILE A 58 -25.85 -12.97 -15.20
N ILE A 59 -25.31 -12.07 -16.04
CA ILE A 59 -26.03 -10.88 -16.54
C ILE A 59 -27.29 -11.30 -17.31
N ASP A 60 -27.21 -12.33 -18.13
CA ASP A 60 -28.38 -12.83 -18.87
C ASP A 60 -29.44 -13.42 -17.91
N ALA A 61 -29.04 -14.10 -16.83
CA ALA A 61 -29.95 -14.57 -15.79
C ALA A 61 -30.64 -13.39 -15.05
N ILE A 62 -29.92 -12.29 -14.79
CA ILE A 62 -30.49 -11.07 -14.21
C ILE A 62 -31.57 -10.49 -15.14
N LYS A 63 -31.30 -10.41 -16.46
CA LYS A 63 -32.30 -9.93 -17.46
C LYS A 63 -33.55 -10.79 -17.46
N ARG A 64 -33.43 -12.09 -17.19
CA ARG A 64 -34.55 -13.03 -17.04
C ARG A 64 -35.25 -12.97 -15.67
N LYS A 65 -34.77 -12.11 -14.75
CA LYS A 65 -35.23 -11.95 -13.37
C LYS A 65 -35.11 -13.20 -12.52
N GLU A 66 -34.06 -13.99 -12.76
CA GLU A 66 -33.73 -15.18 -11.98
C GLU A 66 -33.01 -14.80 -10.69
N ASN A 67 -33.07 -15.70 -9.67
CA ASN A 67 -32.23 -15.57 -8.49
C ASN A 67 -30.78 -15.97 -8.83
N ILE A 68 -29.88 -14.99 -8.82
CA ILE A 68 -28.49 -15.20 -9.27
C ILE A 68 -27.54 -15.60 -8.13
N ILE A 69 -27.95 -15.47 -6.86
CA ILE A 69 -27.08 -15.76 -5.71
C ILE A 69 -26.46 -17.17 -5.80
N PRO A 70 -27.26 -18.24 -6.01
CA PRO A 70 -26.70 -19.60 -6.09
C PRO A 70 -25.76 -19.79 -7.28
N SER A 71 -26.00 -19.09 -8.40
CA SER A 71 -25.14 -19.17 -9.59
C SER A 71 -23.81 -18.42 -9.34
N LEU A 72 -23.87 -17.27 -8.69
CA LEU A 72 -22.67 -16.51 -8.33
C LEU A 72 -21.80 -17.27 -7.32
N GLU A 73 -22.40 -17.85 -6.28
CA GLU A 73 -21.66 -18.70 -5.32
C GLU A 73 -20.96 -19.88 -6.01
N ARG A 74 -21.66 -20.52 -6.95
CA ARG A 74 -21.06 -21.61 -7.74
C ARG A 74 -19.94 -21.11 -8.63
N SER A 75 -20.09 -19.95 -9.27
CA SER A 75 -19.04 -19.37 -10.11
C SER A 75 -17.76 -19.14 -9.33
N LEU A 76 -17.85 -18.51 -8.13
CA LEU A 76 -16.70 -18.28 -7.27
C LEU A 76 -16.05 -19.60 -6.84
N LYS A 77 -16.87 -20.56 -6.41
CA LYS A 77 -16.36 -21.89 -6.03
C LYS A 77 -15.73 -22.64 -7.20
N ARG A 78 -16.27 -22.54 -8.42
CA ARG A 78 -15.69 -23.20 -9.60
C ARG A 78 -14.33 -22.63 -9.97
N ILE A 79 -14.10 -21.35 -9.74
CA ILE A 79 -12.76 -20.75 -9.90
C ILE A 79 -11.78 -21.48 -8.97
N GLU A 80 -12.08 -21.57 -7.66
CA GLU A 80 -11.22 -22.24 -6.69
C GLU A 80 -11.06 -23.75 -6.99
N ASP A 81 -12.15 -24.46 -7.23
CA ASP A 81 -12.14 -25.91 -7.48
C ASP A 81 -11.34 -26.28 -8.75
N SER A 82 -11.29 -25.40 -9.74
CA SER A 82 -10.56 -25.66 -10.99
C SER A 82 -9.04 -25.65 -10.83
N THR A 83 -8.55 -25.05 -9.77
CA THR A 83 -7.11 -24.91 -9.50
C THR A 83 -6.55 -26.06 -8.64
N LEU A 84 -7.40 -26.93 -8.11
CA LEU A 84 -6.97 -28.05 -7.27
C LEU A 84 -5.98 -28.96 -8.01
N GLY A 85 -4.79 -29.14 -7.43
CA GLY A 85 -3.69 -29.90 -8.03
C GLY A 85 -2.96 -29.19 -9.17
N GLN A 86 -3.23 -27.90 -9.41
CA GLN A 86 -2.53 -27.07 -10.37
C GLN A 86 -1.50 -26.15 -9.67
N GLU A 87 -0.58 -25.57 -10.42
CA GLU A 87 0.41 -24.61 -9.90
C GLU A 87 -0.23 -23.37 -9.24
N SER A 88 -1.43 -23.01 -9.66
CA SER A 88 -2.19 -21.86 -9.18
C SER A 88 -3.06 -22.13 -7.94
N GLU A 89 -3.02 -23.34 -7.37
CA GLU A 89 -3.88 -23.72 -6.24
C GLU A 89 -3.71 -22.77 -5.05
N ASP A 90 -2.47 -22.45 -4.68
CA ASP A 90 -2.17 -21.58 -3.54
C ASP A 90 -2.65 -20.12 -3.77
N ASP A 91 -2.72 -19.67 -5.03
CA ASP A 91 -3.12 -18.30 -5.37
C ASP A 91 -4.64 -18.11 -5.41
N PHE A 92 -5.39 -19.17 -5.70
CA PHE A 92 -6.85 -19.11 -5.81
C PHE A 92 -7.56 -19.80 -4.64
N GLY A 93 -6.94 -20.74 -3.94
CA GLY A 93 -7.53 -21.44 -2.81
C GLY A 93 -7.99 -20.49 -1.70
N GLY A 94 -9.29 -20.53 -1.37
CA GLY A 94 -9.90 -19.66 -0.35
C GLY A 94 -9.92 -18.17 -0.70
N LEU A 95 -9.67 -17.79 -1.95
CA LEU A 95 -9.62 -16.38 -2.38
C LEU A 95 -10.94 -15.63 -2.12
N PHE A 96 -12.05 -16.35 -2.21
CA PHE A 96 -13.40 -15.82 -2.02
C PHE A 96 -14.03 -16.16 -0.66
N SER A 97 -13.25 -16.68 0.28
CA SER A 97 -13.76 -17.14 1.59
C SER A 97 -14.43 -16.05 2.43
N ASP A 98 -14.07 -14.79 2.21
CA ASP A 98 -14.65 -13.64 2.90
C ASP A 98 -15.96 -13.12 2.27
N ILE A 99 -16.38 -13.69 1.13
CA ILE A 99 -17.62 -13.27 0.43
C ILE A 99 -18.82 -14.02 0.99
N ASP A 100 -19.58 -13.38 1.87
CA ASP A 100 -20.82 -13.89 2.43
C ASP A 100 -22.05 -13.30 1.71
N LEU A 101 -22.52 -13.97 0.64
CA LEU A 101 -23.70 -13.57 -0.10
C LEU A 101 -25.02 -13.81 0.67
N ALA A 102 -24.98 -14.57 1.77
CA ALA A 102 -26.10 -14.79 2.67
C ALA A 102 -26.21 -13.70 3.75
N SER A 103 -25.22 -12.81 3.88
CA SER A 103 -25.14 -11.79 4.92
C SER A 103 -26.43 -10.96 5.08
N PRO A 104 -26.94 -10.75 6.30
CA PRO A 104 -28.08 -9.86 6.54
C PRO A 104 -27.78 -8.39 6.23
N LYS A 105 -26.50 -8.02 6.08
CA LYS A 105 -26.08 -6.67 5.66
C LYS A 105 -26.46 -6.36 4.21
N LEU A 106 -26.63 -7.38 3.37
CA LEU A 106 -27.02 -7.23 1.96
C LEU A 106 -28.51 -7.06 1.77
N GLY A 107 -29.34 -7.42 2.77
CA GLY A 107 -30.80 -7.32 2.73
C GLY A 107 -31.44 -8.26 3.74
N LYS A 108 -32.74 -7.99 4.07
CA LYS A 108 -33.48 -8.78 5.04
C LYS A 108 -34.04 -10.07 4.43
N THR A 109 -34.40 -10.04 3.16
CA THR A 109 -34.95 -11.19 2.42
C THR A 109 -33.98 -11.64 1.32
N THR A 110 -34.17 -12.83 0.79
CA THR A 110 -33.41 -13.34 -0.37
C THR A 110 -33.64 -12.41 -1.58
N ASP A 111 -34.83 -11.90 -1.79
CA ASP A 111 -35.11 -11.02 -2.91
C ASP A 111 -34.42 -9.65 -2.76
N ASP A 112 -34.35 -9.09 -1.54
CA ASP A 112 -33.60 -7.86 -1.28
C ASP A 112 -32.11 -8.04 -1.63
N LYS A 113 -31.50 -9.15 -1.17
CA LYS A 113 -30.10 -9.49 -1.44
C LYS A 113 -29.87 -9.68 -2.93
N ASN A 114 -30.71 -10.46 -3.59
CA ASN A 114 -30.63 -10.69 -5.03
C ASN A 114 -30.75 -9.38 -5.82
N THR A 115 -31.67 -8.51 -5.43
CA THR A 115 -31.85 -7.20 -6.08
C THR A 115 -30.62 -6.32 -5.90
N LEU A 116 -30.05 -6.24 -4.69
CA LEU A 116 -28.84 -5.45 -4.42
C LEU A 116 -27.66 -5.94 -5.27
N ILE A 117 -27.38 -7.26 -5.23
CA ILE A 117 -26.26 -7.85 -5.97
C ILE A 117 -26.46 -7.69 -7.47
N SER A 118 -27.69 -7.93 -7.97
CA SER A 118 -28.02 -7.73 -9.39
C SER A 118 -27.76 -6.29 -9.85
N ASN A 119 -28.14 -5.30 -9.05
CA ASN A 119 -27.90 -3.89 -9.37
C ASN A 119 -26.41 -3.56 -9.44
N VAL A 120 -25.60 -4.12 -8.51
CA VAL A 120 -24.14 -3.96 -8.54
C VAL A 120 -23.55 -4.58 -9.82
N LEU A 121 -23.95 -5.81 -10.17
CA LEU A 121 -23.45 -6.48 -11.38
C LEU A 121 -23.88 -5.78 -12.66
N ILE A 122 -25.12 -5.25 -12.73
CA ILE A 122 -25.58 -4.44 -13.86
C ILE A 122 -24.75 -3.15 -13.98
N ALA A 123 -24.48 -2.46 -12.86
CA ALA A 123 -23.66 -1.26 -12.87
C ALA A 123 -22.24 -1.56 -13.38
N LEU A 124 -21.63 -2.65 -12.92
CA LEU A 124 -20.31 -3.09 -13.41
C LEU A 124 -20.34 -3.45 -14.91
N ASN A 125 -21.40 -4.09 -15.37
CA ASN A 125 -21.57 -4.42 -16.80
C ASN A 125 -21.72 -3.18 -17.71
N GLY A 126 -22.10 -2.04 -17.14
CA GLY A 126 -22.20 -0.77 -17.87
C GLY A 126 -20.90 0.02 -17.95
N ILE A 127 -19.84 -0.43 -17.31
CA ILE A 127 -18.52 0.24 -17.35
C ILE A 127 -17.77 -0.23 -18.58
N ASP A 128 -17.28 0.73 -19.36
CA ASP A 128 -16.33 0.45 -20.45
C ASP A 128 -14.93 0.35 -19.89
N PHE A 129 -14.37 -0.85 -19.90
CA PHE A 129 -13.00 -1.12 -19.45
C PHE A 129 -11.95 -0.98 -20.58
N GLY A 130 -12.34 -0.47 -21.75
CA GLY A 130 -11.44 -0.30 -22.90
C GLY A 130 -11.52 -1.45 -23.91
N ALA A 131 -10.89 -1.23 -25.06
CA ALA A 131 -11.01 -2.12 -26.22
C ALA A 131 -9.95 -3.24 -26.26
N ASP A 132 -8.81 -3.05 -25.58
CA ASP A 132 -7.71 -4.03 -25.53
C ASP A 132 -7.46 -4.54 -24.11
N GLU A 133 -6.85 -5.70 -23.99
CA GLU A 133 -6.63 -6.38 -22.72
C GLU A 133 -5.74 -5.59 -21.76
N ALA A 134 -4.69 -4.95 -22.26
CA ALA A 134 -3.77 -4.17 -21.42
C ALA A 134 -4.50 -2.98 -20.78
N THR A 135 -5.26 -2.22 -21.57
CA THR A 135 -6.09 -1.11 -21.07
C THR A 135 -7.15 -1.59 -20.08
N GLN A 136 -7.76 -2.74 -20.31
CA GLN A 136 -8.75 -3.32 -19.41
C GLN A 136 -8.14 -3.71 -18.06
N ILE A 137 -6.95 -4.31 -18.05
CA ILE A 137 -6.21 -4.69 -16.85
C ILE A 137 -5.85 -3.43 -16.04
N ASP A 138 -5.31 -2.40 -16.68
CA ASP A 138 -4.94 -1.15 -16.02
C ASP A 138 -6.16 -0.49 -15.36
N ILE A 139 -7.28 -0.39 -16.07
CA ILE A 139 -8.52 0.21 -15.54
C ILE A 139 -9.08 -0.61 -14.37
N LEU A 140 -9.07 -1.95 -14.44
CA LEU A 140 -9.56 -2.80 -13.36
C LEU A 140 -8.67 -2.71 -12.11
N GLY A 141 -7.36 -2.74 -12.29
CA GLY A 141 -6.39 -2.56 -11.23
C GLY A 141 -6.57 -1.23 -10.52
N ASP A 142 -6.60 -0.13 -11.28
CA ASP A 142 -6.80 1.22 -10.76
C ASP A 142 -8.15 1.38 -10.03
N ALA A 143 -9.23 0.83 -10.59
CA ALA A 143 -10.55 0.85 -9.96
C ALA A 143 -10.56 0.07 -8.63
N TYR A 144 -9.87 -1.05 -8.58
CA TYR A 144 -9.74 -1.85 -7.36
C TYR A 144 -8.92 -1.13 -6.29
N GLU A 145 -7.79 -0.54 -6.64
CA GLU A 145 -6.99 0.30 -5.73
C GLU A 145 -7.80 1.50 -5.22
N TYR A 146 -8.59 2.15 -6.09
CA TYR A 146 -9.48 3.22 -5.67
C TYR A 146 -10.49 2.75 -4.63
N MET A 147 -11.14 1.60 -4.83
CA MET A 147 -12.06 1.02 -3.85
C MET A 147 -11.36 0.70 -2.52
N ILE A 148 -10.18 0.10 -2.55
CA ILE A 148 -9.37 -0.15 -1.35
C ILE A 148 -9.10 1.17 -0.60
N SER A 149 -8.72 2.22 -1.31
CA SER A 149 -8.47 3.55 -0.72
C SER A 149 -9.72 4.14 -0.04
N GLN A 150 -10.91 3.97 -0.64
CA GLN A 150 -12.18 4.43 -0.07
C GLN A 150 -12.56 3.62 1.18
N PHE A 151 -12.35 2.31 1.18
CA PHE A 151 -12.53 1.47 2.37
C PHE A 151 -11.55 1.88 3.48
N ALA A 152 -10.29 2.13 3.14
CA ALA A 152 -9.29 2.64 4.08
C ALA A 152 -9.74 3.97 4.68
N ALA A 153 -10.19 4.93 3.89
CA ALA A 153 -10.71 6.22 4.37
C ALA A 153 -11.89 6.06 5.33
N GLY A 154 -12.76 5.06 5.11
CA GLY A 154 -13.91 4.75 5.95
C GLY A 154 -13.60 3.94 7.22
N ALA A 155 -12.49 3.22 7.28
CA ALA A 155 -12.12 2.31 8.36
C ALA A 155 -11.54 3.01 9.62
N GLY A 156 -11.33 4.33 9.59
CA GLY A 156 -10.84 5.12 10.73
C GLY A 156 -9.40 4.77 11.14
N LYS A 157 -9.15 4.58 12.45
CA LYS A 157 -7.79 4.36 12.98
C LYS A 157 -7.07 3.12 12.44
N LYS A 158 -7.79 2.12 11.94
CA LYS A 158 -7.21 0.89 11.37
C LYS A 158 -6.83 1.03 9.90
N ALA A 159 -7.20 2.11 9.26
CA ALA A 159 -6.98 2.32 7.83
C ALA A 159 -5.50 2.33 7.41
N GLY A 160 -4.64 2.96 8.21
CA GLY A 160 -3.21 3.02 7.96
C GLY A 160 -2.46 1.69 8.14
N GLU A 161 -3.13 0.67 8.69
CA GLU A 161 -2.53 -0.66 8.91
C GLU A 161 -2.58 -1.55 7.66
N PHE A 162 -3.40 -1.23 6.66
CA PHE A 162 -3.55 -2.06 5.46
C PHE A 162 -3.44 -1.31 4.12
N TYR A 163 -3.30 0.01 4.14
CA TYR A 163 -3.19 0.82 2.92
C TYR A 163 -2.16 1.93 3.07
N THR A 164 -1.20 1.96 2.17
CA THR A 164 -0.20 3.04 2.05
C THR A 164 -0.66 4.05 1.02
N PRO A 165 -0.67 5.36 1.32
CA PRO A 165 -1.00 6.39 0.33
C PRO A 165 -0.17 6.24 -0.95
N GLN A 166 -0.80 6.41 -2.11
CA GLN A 166 -0.16 6.19 -3.41
C GLN A 166 1.11 7.04 -3.59
N GLU A 167 1.10 8.26 -3.11
CA GLU A 167 2.22 9.18 -3.20
C GLU A 167 3.44 8.71 -2.39
N VAL A 168 3.18 8.14 -1.20
CA VAL A 168 4.23 7.55 -0.36
C VAL A 168 4.75 6.26 -1.01
N SER A 169 3.85 5.42 -1.52
CA SER A 169 4.23 4.20 -2.26
C SER A 169 5.11 4.53 -3.47
N GLN A 170 4.84 5.63 -4.17
CA GLN A 170 5.65 6.09 -5.30
C GLN A 170 7.07 6.47 -4.85
N ILE A 171 7.21 7.23 -3.76
CA ILE A 171 8.53 7.60 -3.23
C ILE A 171 9.34 6.36 -2.86
N LEU A 172 8.74 5.40 -2.12
CA LEU A 172 9.44 4.18 -1.75
C LEU A 172 9.87 3.38 -2.99
N ALA A 173 8.96 3.19 -3.94
CA ALA A 173 9.21 2.45 -5.17
C ALA A 173 10.34 3.08 -5.99
N GLU A 174 10.32 4.40 -6.19
CA GLU A 174 11.38 5.09 -6.93
C GLU A 174 12.74 5.00 -6.22
N ILE A 175 12.76 5.13 -4.89
CA ILE A 175 14.01 5.04 -4.10
C ILE A 175 14.66 3.67 -4.23
N VAL A 176 13.89 2.58 -4.04
CA VAL A 176 14.47 1.22 -4.05
C VAL A 176 14.89 0.77 -5.44
N THR A 177 14.44 1.44 -6.49
CA THR A 177 14.76 1.11 -7.88
C THR A 177 15.92 1.94 -8.45
N ILE A 178 16.41 2.98 -7.74
CA ILE A 178 17.53 3.79 -8.19
C ILE A 178 18.79 2.91 -8.39
N GLY A 179 19.38 3.03 -9.57
CA GLY A 179 20.58 2.28 -9.96
C GLY A 179 20.29 0.91 -10.56
N HIS A 180 19.02 0.48 -10.61
CA HIS A 180 18.61 -0.77 -11.23
C HIS A 180 17.87 -0.51 -12.54
N THR A 181 18.19 -1.26 -13.60
CA THR A 181 17.43 -1.28 -14.85
C THR A 181 16.24 -2.24 -14.76
N ARG A 182 16.38 -3.29 -13.94
CA ARG A 182 15.39 -4.30 -13.64
C ARG A 182 15.74 -4.99 -12.33
N LEU A 183 14.73 -5.24 -11.49
CA LEU A 183 14.85 -6.07 -10.28
C LEU A 183 14.51 -7.52 -10.62
N ARG A 184 15.18 -8.47 -10.00
CA ARG A 184 14.78 -9.88 -10.03
C ARG A 184 13.51 -10.05 -9.22
N ASN A 185 13.52 -9.57 -7.99
CA ASN A 185 12.41 -9.72 -7.07
C ASN A 185 12.26 -8.52 -6.11
N VAL A 186 11.06 -8.38 -5.58
CA VAL A 186 10.70 -7.37 -4.58
C VAL A 186 9.90 -8.03 -3.46
N TYR A 187 10.09 -7.56 -2.22
CA TYR A 187 9.47 -8.12 -1.02
C TYR A 187 8.85 -7.06 -0.11
N ASP A 188 7.67 -7.38 0.44
CA ASP A 188 7.04 -6.63 1.53
C ASP A 188 6.60 -7.58 2.64
N PRO A 189 7.22 -7.51 3.86
CA PRO A 189 6.88 -8.38 4.98
C PRO A 189 5.52 -8.07 5.64
N THR A 190 4.86 -6.99 5.24
CA THR A 190 3.58 -6.51 5.79
C THR A 190 2.73 -5.93 4.67
N CYS A 191 2.57 -6.73 3.60
CA CYS A 191 2.15 -6.22 2.28
C CYS A 191 0.74 -5.60 2.25
N GLY A 192 -0.07 -5.83 3.27
CA GLY A 192 -1.41 -5.26 3.33
C GLY A 192 -2.23 -5.64 2.11
N SER A 193 -2.79 -4.65 1.43
CA SER A 193 -3.51 -4.84 0.16
C SER A 193 -2.61 -5.07 -1.06
N GLY A 194 -1.29 -5.04 -0.91
CA GLY A 194 -0.32 -5.22 -1.99
C GLY A 194 -0.05 -3.97 -2.84
N SER A 195 -0.73 -2.85 -2.63
CA SER A 195 -0.60 -1.66 -3.48
C SER A 195 0.83 -1.09 -3.51
N LEU A 196 1.53 -1.03 -2.37
CA LEU A 196 2.94 -0.62 -2.32
C LEU A 196 3.83 -1.61 -3.10
N LEU A 197 3.60 -2.89 -2.89
CA LEU A 197 4.36 -3.98 -3.48
C LEU A 197 4.21 -4.02 -5.02
N ILE A 198 2.98 -3.89 -5.52
CA ILE A 198 2.68 -3.79 -6.96
C ILE A 198 3.39 -2.58 -7.57
N ARG A 199 3.32 -1.42 -6.92
CA ARG A 199 3.98 -0.21 -7.40
C ARG A 199 5.50 -0.36 -7.45
N ALA A 200 6.12 -0.93 -6.42
CA ALA A 200 7.56 -1.18 -6.39
C ALA A 200 7.97 -2.18 -7.48
N ALA A 201 7.19 -3.24 -7.66
CA ALA A 201 7.42 -4.24 -8.70
C ALA A 201 7.30 -3.64 -10.11
N HIS A 202 6.27 -2.84 -10.36
CA HIS A 202 6.06 -2.18 -11.65
C HIS A 202 7.18 -1.17 -11.97
N THR A 203 7.52 -0.29 -11.00
CA THR A 203 8.59 0.71 -11.16
C THR A 203 9.95 0.05 -11.40
N GLY A 204 10.25 -1.02 -10.66
CA GLY A 204 11.49 -1.80 -10.78
C GLY A 204 11.48 -2.84 -11.91
N ARG A 205 10.37 -3.00 -12.62
CA ARG A 205 10.17 -4.08 -13.59
C ARG A 205 10.56 -5.44 -13.01
N ALA A 206 10.14 -5.70 -11.78
CA ALA A 206 10.49 -6.92 -11.07
C ALA A 206 9.87 -8.14 -11.77
N TYR A 207 10.61 -9.26 -11.74
CA TYR A 207 10.13 -10.50 -12.31
C TYR A 207 9.26 -11.25 -11.32
N GLU A 208 9.65 -11.27 -10.03
CA GLU A 208 8.93 -11.96 -8.96
C GLU A 208 8.55 -11.00 -7.84
N ILE A 209 7.42 -11.26 -7.22
CA ILE A 209 6.82 -10.43 -6.17
C ILE A 209 6.54 -11.31 -4.96
N PHE A 210 7.04 -10.91 -3.80
CA PHE A 210 6.89 -11.65 -2.56
C PHE A 210 6.25 -10.78 -1.49
N GLY A 211 5.30 -11.33 -0.75
CA GLY A 211 4.66 -10.60 0.33
C GLY A 211 4.20 -11.52 1.46
N GLN A 212 4.12 -10.97 2.67
CA GLN A 212 3.50 -11.66 3.79
C GLN A 212 2.50 -10.74 4.48
N GLU A 213 1.31 -11.25 4.77
CA GLU A 213 0.24 -10.50 5.44
C GLU A 213 -0.40 -11.34 6.55
N LYS A 214 -0.49 -10.76 7.74
CA LYS A 214 -1.03 -11.45 8.92
C LYS A 214 -2.55 -11.61 8.89
N ASN A 215 -3.26 -10.61 8.37
CA ASN A 215 -4.72 -10.60 8.34
C ASN A 215 -5.24 -11.39 7.14
N PRO A 216 -6.03 -12.49 7.33
CA PRO A 216 -6.50 -13.31 6.22
C PRO A 216 -7.33 -12.55 5.19
N THR A 217 -8.21 -11.65 5.63
CA THR A 217 -9.03 -10.84 4.70
C THR A 217 -8.16 -9.91 3.85
N THR A 218 -7.17 -9.27 4.47
CA THR A 218 -6.25 -8.37 3.75
C THR A 218 -5.32 -9.17 2.82
N TYR A 219 -4.91 -10.38 3.24
CA TYR A 219 -4.19 -11.33 2.39
C TYR A 219 -4.97 -11.69 1.12
N ASN A 220 -6.29 -11.99 1.24
CA ASN A 220 -7.15 -12.24 0.09
C ASN A 220 -7.28 -11.00 -0.82
N LEU A 221 -7.39 -9.80 -0.21
CA LEU A 221 -7.40 -8.55 -0.98
C LEU A 221 -6.09 -8.35 -1.76
N CYS A 222 -4.95 -8.70 -1.17
CA CYS A 222 -3.64 -8.62 -1.84
C CYS A 222 -3.56 -9.54 -3.05
N ARG A 223 -3.91 -10.83 -2.91
CA ARG A 223 -3.92 -11.78 -4.02
C ARG A 223 -4.86 -11.33 -5.14
N MET A 224 -6.06 -10.87 -4.79
CA MET A 224 -7.01 -10.31 -5.77
C MET A 224 -6.42 -9.09 -6.48
N ASN A 225 -5.71 -8.21 -5.75
CA ASN A 225 -5.07 -7.04 -6.32
C ASN A 225 -3.99 -7.42 -7.34
N MET A 226 -3.14 -8.41 -7.03
CA MET A 226 -2.15 -8.94 -7.97
C MET A 226 -2.81 -9.43 -9.25
N LEU A 227 -3.87 -10.25 -9.13
CA LEU A 227 -4.59 -10.82 -10.27
C LEU A 227 -5.28 -9.76 -11.14
N LEU A 228 -5.87 -8.73 -10.53
CA LEU A 228 -6.55 -7.64 -11.24
C LEU A 228 -5.59 -6.70 -11.96
N HIS A 229 -4.34 -6.59 -11.48
CA HIS A 229 -3.25 -5.91 -12.18
C HIS A 229 -2.56 -6.80 -13.25
N GLY A 230 -3.15 -7.94 -13.59
CA GLY A 230 -2.64 -8.83 -14.63
C GLY A 230 -1.32 -9.53 -14.27
N ILE A 231 -0.90 -9.49 -13.02
CA ILE A 231 0.30 -10.20 -12.58
C ILE A 231 -0.01 -11.70 -12.65
N LYS A 232 0.80 -12.43 -13.40
CA LYS A 232 0.62 -13.87 -13.56
C LYS A 232 0.82 -14.57 -12.20
N PHE A 233 -0.01 -15.57 -11.89
CA PHE A 233 0.07 -16.33 -10.63
C PHE A 233 1.46 -16.90 -10.36
N SER A 234 2.20 -17.33 -11.37
CA SER A 234 3.57 -17.83 -11.24
C SER A 234 4.62 -16.75 -10.89
N ASN A 235 4.26 -15.47 -10.90
CA ASN A 235 5.18 -14.35 -10.70
C ASN A 235 4.97 -13.64 -9.36
N PHE A 236 4.06 -14.12 -8.51
CA PHE A 236 3.93 -13.62 -7.14
C PHE A 236 3.75 -14.78 -6.15
N GLN A 237 4.22 -14.57 -4.95
CA GLN A 237 4.00 -15.45 -3.79
C GLN A 237 3.62 -14.58 -2.60
N ILE A 238 2.37 -14.67 -2.19
CA ILE A 238 1.85 -13.97 -1.03
C ILE A 238 1.49 -15.01 0.02
N GLU A 239 2.03 -14.84 1.25
CA GLU A 239 1.85 -15.78 2.34
C GLU A 239 0.98 -15.19 3.45
N ASN A 240 0.10 -16.02 4.04
CA ASN A 240 -0.69 -15.60 5.20
C ASN A 240 -0.03 -16.00 6.50
N GLY A 241 0.40 -15.04 7.30
CA GLY A 241 1.02 -15.32 8.59
C GLY A 241 1.68 -14.11 9.24
N ASP A 242 2.01 -14.27 10.52
CA ASP A 242 2.76 -13.25 11.26
C ASP A 242 4.25 -13.34 10.93
N THR A 243 4.76 -12.41 10.16
CA THR A 243 6.13 -12.33 9.67
C THR A 243 7.19 -12.43 10.77
N LEU A 244 6.95 -11.81 11.92
CA LEU A 244 7.92 -11.85 13.02
C LEU A 244 7.93 -13.20 13.72
N GLU A 245 6.75 -13.86 13.86
CA GLU A 245 6.62 -15.13 14.57
C GLU A 245 6.89 -16.35 13.68
N ALA A 246 6.56 -16.25 12.40
CA ALA A 246 6.63 -17.31 11.40
C ALA A 246 6.98 -16.73 10.03
N ASP A 247 8.28 -16.58 9.80
CA ASP A 247 8.83 -16.13 8.51
C ASP A 247 8.57 -17.18 7.44
N ALA A 248 7.81 -16.82 6.42
CA ALA A 248 7.44 -17.74 5.35
C ALA A 248 8.55 -17.95 4.31
N PHE A 249 9.52 -17.04 4.24
CA PHE A 249 10.53 -17.03 3.18
C PHE A 249 11.92 -17.50 3.61
N GLY A 250 12.14 -17.75 4.92
CA GLY A 250 13.36 -18.34 5.45
C GLY A 250 14.64 -17.58 5.04
N ASP A 251 15.52 -18.25 4.28
CA ASP A 251 16.80 -17.66 3.83
C ASP A 251 16.70 -16.93 2.48
N THR A 252 15.50 -16.79 1.91
CA THR A 252 15.30 -16.09 0.63
C THR A 252 15.71 -14.63 0.76
N GLN A 253 16.43 -14.13 -0.24
CA GLN A 253 16.90 -12.75 -0.27
C GLN A 253 16.39 -12.01 -1.50
N PHE A 254 16.11 -10.71 -1.33
CA PHE A 254 15.43 -9.86 -2.31
C PHE A 254 16.29 -8.67 -2.72
N ASP A 255 16.18 -8.29 -3.99
CA ASP A 255 16.89 -7.14 -4.56
C ASP A 255 16.38 -5.82 -3.98
N ALA A 256 15.08 -5.73 -3.75
CA ALA A 256 14.44 -4.60 -3.09
C ALA A 256 13.46 -5.06 -2.03
N VAL A 257 13.42 -4.34 -0.90
CA VAL A 257 12.45 -4.57 0.18
C VAL A 257 11.75 -3.27 0.51
N VAL A 258 10.42 -3.27 0.47
CA VAL A 258 9.59 -2.11 0.80
C VAL A 258 8.62 -2.48 1.90
N ALA A 259 8.28 -1.56 2.80
CA ALA A 259 7.24 -1.81 3.78
C ALA A 259 6.64 -0.54 4.37
N ASN A 260 5.40 -0.65 4.78
CA ASN A 260 4.75 0.24 5.73
C ASN A 260 4.20 -0.62 6.89
N PRO A 261 5.07 -1.09 7.80
CA PRO A 261 4.65 -1.97 8.87
C PRO A 261 3.73 -1.28 9.88
N PRO A 262 2.92 -2.02 10.65
CA PRO A 262 2.04 -1.43 11.65
C PRO A 262 2.87 -0.72 12.74
N PHE A 263 2.63 0.59 12.92
CA PHE A 263 3.43 1.44 13.81
C PHE A 263 3.32 1.01 15.27
N SER A 264 4.47 0.80 15.90
CA SER A 264 4.59 0.42 17.32
C SER A 264 3.72 -0.80 17.69
N ALA A 265 3.62 -1.78 16.79
CA ALA A 265 2.91 -3.03 17.03
C ALA A 265 3.55 -3.83 18.16
N GLU A 266 2.75 -4.61 18.86
CA GLU A 266 3.26 -5.58 19.83
C GLU A 266 3.66 -6.88 19.14
N TRP A 267 4.73 -7.51 19.60
CA TRP A 267 5.18 -8.83 19.21
C TRP A 267 5.60 -9.65 20.43
N SER A 268 5.84 -10.95 20.27
CA SER A 268 6.14 -11.80 21.42
C SER A 268 7.49 -11.45 22.07
N ALA A 269 8.49 -11.05 21.30
CA ALA A 269 9.88 -10.88 21.74
C ALA A 269 10.35 -12.09 22.56
N ALA A 270 9.93 -13.30 22.17
CA ALA A 270 10.19 -14.52 22.91
C ALA A 270 11.68 -14.89 22.88
N ASP A 271 12.13 -15.64 23.89
CA ASP A 271 13.55 -16.03 24.04
C ASP A 271 14.10 -16.80 22.84
N LYS A 272 13.25 -17.53 22.08
CA LYS A 272 13.63 -18.21 20.84
C LYS A 272 14.31 -17.28 19.84
N PHE A 273 13.93 -16.00 19.80
CA PHE A 273 14.47 -15.01 18.88
C PHE A 273 15.88 -14.53 19.21
N ASN A 274 16.40 -14.82 20.41
CA ASN A 274 17.80 -14.54 20.72
C ASN A 274 18.77 -15.41 19.88
N ASN A 275 18.29 -16.53 19.34
CA ASN A 275 19.06 -17.43 18.46
C ASN A 275 18.58 -17.36 16.99
N ASP A 276 17.63 -16.51 16.66
CA ASP A 276 17.14 -16.30 15.30
C ASP A 276 18.11 -15.41 14.55
N ASP A 277 18.57 -15.83 13.37
CA ASP A 277 19.60 -15.13 12.57
C ASP A 277 19.19 -13.72 12.17
N ARG A 278 17.89 -13.43 12.11
CA ARG A 278 17.37 -12.09 11.85
C ARG A 278 17.74 -11.10 12.97
N PHE A 279 17.84 -11.56 14.23
CA PHE A 279 17.95 -10.69 15.41
C PHE A 279 19.21 -10.94 16.26
N SER A 280 19.76 -12.16 16.24
CA SER A 280 20.82 -12.61 17.16
C SER A 280 22.09 -11.78 17.09
N ARG A 281 22.44 -11.26 15.91
CA ARG A 281 23.70 -10.51 15.69
C ARG A 281 23.76 -9.18 16.42
N VAL A 282 22.63 -8.62 16.83
CA VAL A 282 22.54 -7.36 17.59
C VAL A 282 22.85 -7.58 19.07
N GLY A 283 22.55 -8.78 19.60
CA GLY A 283 22.65 -9.10 21.02
C GLY A 283 21.53 -8.48 21.88
N ARG A 284 20.53 -7.86 21.26
CA ARG A 284 19.39 -7.26 21.95
C ARG A 284 18.15 -7.30 21.06
N LEU A 285 17.06 -7.88 21.56
CA LEU A 285 15.77 -7.87 20.85
C LEU A 285 15.10 -6.49 20.91
N ALA A 286 14.31 -6.17 19.87
CA ALA A 286 13.42 -5.02 19.90
C ALA A 286 12.41 -5.14 21.06
N PRO A 287 11.92 -4.02 21.63
CA PRO A 287 11.00 -4.06 22.73
C PRO A 287 9.68 -4.77 22.34
N ARG A 288 9.11 -5.54 23.27
CA ARG A 288 7.84 -6.27 23.03
C ARG A 288 6.68 -5.36 22.60
N LYS A 289 6.66 -4.11 23.09
CA LYS A 289 5.56 -3.15 22.80
C LYS A 289 5.80 -2.27 21.58
N THR A 290 6.97 -2.39 20.93
CA THR A 290 7.35 -1.61 19.76
C THR A 290 8.19 -2.47 18.83
N ALA A 291 7.54 -3.17 17.91
CA ALA A 291 8.18 -4.10 16.97
C ALA A 291 8.89 -3.40 15.81
N ASP A 292 8.87 -2.05 15.76
CA ASP A 292 9.41 -1.28 14.64
C ASP A 292 10.79 -1.80 14.20
N TYR A 293 11.74 -1.95 15.16
CA TYR A 293 13.07 -2.49 14.85
C TYR A 293 13.10 -4.00 14.56
N ALA A 294 12.13 -4.77 15.00
CA ALA A 294 12.04 -6.18 14.62
C ALA A 294 11.73 -6.31 13.12
N PHE A 295 10.80 -5.51 12.61
CA PHE A 295 10.54 -5.43 11.17
C PHE A 295 11.75 -4.92 10.38
N ILE A 296 12.43 -3.87 10.86
CA ILE A 296 13.63 -3.33 10.21
C ILE A 296 14.72 -4.40 10.11
N LEU A 297 14.99 -5.14 11.18
CA LEU A 297 16.00 -6.20 11.20
C LEU A 297 15.61 -7.37 10.29
N HIS A 298 14.34 -7.76 10.29
CA HIS A 298 13.79 -8.77 9.38
C HIS A 298 13.98 -8.37 7.90
N MET A 299 13.61 -7.15 7.55
CA MET A 299 13.80 -6.63 6.19
C MET A 299 15.28 -6.60 5.78
N LEU A 300 16.15 -6.18 6.69
CA LEU A 300 17.59 -6.15 6.44
C LEU A 300 18.17 -7.56 6.29
N TYR A 301 17.66 -8.55 7.00
CA TYR A 301 18.05 -9.94 6.86
C TYR A 301 17.78 -10.44 5.44
N HIS A 302 16.61 -10.18 4.92
CA HIS A 302 16.16 -10.59 3.60
C HIS A 302 16.70 -9.73 2.44
N LEU A 303 17.45 -8.66 2.71
CA LEU A 303 18.01 -7.83 1.65
C LEU A 303 19.31 -8.46 1.10
N VAL A 304 19.46 -8.57 -0.22
CA VAL A 304 20.73 -9.01 -0.85
C VAL A 304 21.85 -8.01 -0.61
N ASP A 305 23.09 -8.45 -0.75
CA ASP A 305 24.23 -7.53 -0.84
C ASP A 305 24.07 -6.68 -2.11
N GLY A 306 24.14 -5.36 -1.95
CA GLY A 306 23.86 -4.40 -3.03
C GLY A 306 22.39 -3.97 -3.14
N GLY A 307 21.47 -4.62 -2.42
CA GLY A 307 20.06 -4.28 -2.41
C GLY A 307 19.74 -2.99 -1.62
N THR A 308 18.56 -2.46 -1.89
CA THR A 308 18.03 -1.28 -1.20
C THR A 308 16.68 -1.61 -0.55
N MET A 309 16.51 -1.21 0.71
CA MET A 309 15.21 -1.22 1.38
C MET A 309 14.74 0.17 1.74
N ALA A 310 13.43 0.39 1.69
CA ALA A 310 12.78 1.61 2.14
C ALA A 310 11.56 1.26 3.00
N CYS A 311 11.52 1.79 4.21
CA CYS A 311 10.51 1.46 5.21
C CYS A 311 9.91 2.72 5.81
N VAL A 312 8.58 2.79 5.88
CA VAL A 312 7.89 3.86 6.63
C VAL A 312 7.93 3.52 8.11
N VAL A 313 8.39 4.47 8.91
CA VAL A 313 8.49 4.30 10.36
C VAL A 313 8.04 5.57 11.09
N PRO A 314 7.54 5.45 12.35
CA PRO A 314 7.27 6.63 13.18
C PRO A 314 8.59 7.30 13.61
N HIS A 315 8.61 8.62 13.76
CA HIS A 315 9.80 9.37 14.17
C HIS A 315 10.45 8.85 15.45
N GLY A 316 9.69 8.21 16.34
CA GLY A 316 10.22 7.61 17.58
C GLY A 316 11.38 6.64 17.34
N VAL A 317 11.39 5.92 16.22
CA VAL A 317 12.46 5.00 15.82
C VAL A 317 13.82 5.72 15.75
N LEU A 318 13.82 6.99 15.40
CA LEU A 318 15.03 7.79 15.17
C LEU A 318 15.77 8.13 16.48
N PHE A 319 15.07 8.18 17.63
CA PHE A 319 15.67 8.72 18.86
C PHE A 319 15.34 7.96 20.16
N ARG A 320 14.40 7.01 20.17
CA ARG A 320 14.12 6.22 21.39
C ARG A 320 15.39 5.52 21.87
N GLY A 321 15.58 5.50 23.19
CA GLY A 321 16.73 4.90 23.85
C GLY A 321 16.59 3.40 24.11
N ASN A 322 17.29 2.90 25.15
CA ASN A 322 17.27 1.50 25.58
C ASN A 322 17.56 0.52 24.43
N ALA A 323 16.74 -0.53 24.27
CA ALA A 323 16.95 -1.57 23.26
C ALA A 323 16.97 -1.00 21.83
N GLU A 324 16.09 -0.05 21.50
CA GLU A 324 16.05 0.58 20.18
C GLU A 324 17.32 1.40 19.90
N GLY A 325 17.86 2.09 20.91
CA GLY A 325 19.15 2.80 20.79
C GLY A 325 20.33 1.86 20.52
N VAL A 326 20.36 0.68 21.17
CA VAL A 326 21.40 -0.34 20.92
C VAL A 326 21.32 -0.88 19.49
N ILE A 327 20.10 -1.19 19.01
CA ILE A 327 19.89 -1.70 17.64
C ILE A 327 20.30 -0.62 16.64
N ARG A 328 19.86 0.62 16.81
CA ARG A 328 20.17 1.74 15.93
C ARG A 328 21.69 1.96 15.83
N ARG A 329 22.37 1.98 16.96
CA ARG A 329 23.83 2.10 16.99
C ARG A 329 24.52 0.94 16.26
N PHE A 330 24.06 -0.30 16.45
CA PHE A 330 24.56 -1.46 15.73
C PHE A 330 24.40 -1.31 14.21
N LEU A 331 23.24 -0.84 13.74
CA LEU A 331 22.97 -0.63 12.30
C LEU A 331 23.88 0.45 11.69
N ILE A 332 24.27 1.46 12.46
CA ILE A 332 25.16 2.53 12.02
C ILE A 332 26.64 2.09 12.10
N GLU A 333 27.11 1.72 13.30
CA GLU A 333 28.54 1.48 13.53
C GLU A 333 29.03 0.14 12.97
N LYS A 334 28.23 -0.92 13.09
CA LYS A 334 28.67 -2.27 12.75
C LYS A 334 28.23 -2.71 11.38
N LYS A 335 27.07 -2.25 10.91
CA LYS A 335 26.50 -2.60 9.63
C LYS A 335 26.67 -1.52 8.57
N ASN A 336 26.81 -0.27 9.00
CA ASN A 336 26.86 0.89 8.11
C ASN A 336 25.79 0.81 7.00
N CYS A 337 24.55 0.51 7.36
CA CYS A 337 23.50 0.24 6.38
C CYS A 337 22.45 1.35 6.27
N ILE A 338 22.38 2.30 7.21
CA ILE A 338 21.45 3.43 7.11
C ILE A 338 21.96 4.42 6.07
N ASP A 339 21.17 4.62 4.99
CA ASP A 339 21.55 5.45 3.85
C ASP A 339 20.91 6.82 3.85
N ALA A 340 19.59 6.88 4.16
CA ALA A 340 18.88 8.14 4.27
C ALA A 340 17.70 8.08 5.25
N ILE A 341 17.30 9.26 5.74
CA ILE A 341 16.11 9.49 6.54
C ILE A 341 15.34 10.64 5.92
N ILE A 342 14.08 10.39 5.53
CA ILE A 342 13.24 11.35 4.83
C ILE A 342 11.99 11.60 5.66
N GLY A 343 11.89 12.79 6.27
CA GLY A 343 10.72 13.21 7.03
C GLY A 343 9.54 13.50 6.11
N LEU A 344 8.39 12.91 6.41
CA LEU A 344 7.16 13.10 5.66
C LEU A 344 6.24 14.13 6.35
N PRO A 345 5.33 14.77 5.61
CA PRO A 345 4.31 15.63 6.19
C PRO A 345 3.44 14.89 7.21
N ALA A 346 3.06 15.57 8.30
CA ALA A 346 2.04 15.04 9.20
C ALA A 346 0.69 14.86 8.47
N ASN A 347 -0.20 14.04 9.02
CA ASN A 347 -1.53 13.78 8.45
C ASN A 347 -1.55 13.29 6.99
N ILE A 348 -0.50 12.59 6.55
CA ILE A 348 -0.46 12.00 5.20
C ILE A 348 -1.09 10.59 5.19
N PHE A 349 -1.03 9.87 6.31
CA PHE A 349 -1.64 8.55 6.46
C PHE A 349 -3.08 8.64 6.97
N TYR A 350 -3.93 7.72 6.49
CA TYR A 350 -5.31 7.63 6.96
C TYR A 350 -5.36 7.24 8.44
N GLY A 351 -6.23 7.91 9.21
CA GLY A 351 -6.52 7.57 10.60
C GLY A 351 -5.43 7.89 11.62
N THR A 352 -4.30 8.48 11.22
CA THR A 352 -3.23 8.91 12.15
C THR A 352 -2.68 10.28 11.78
N SER A 353 -2.38 11.07 12.82
CA SER A 353 -1.67 12.35 12.67
C SER A 353 -0.19 12.25 13.06
N ILE A 354 0.29 11.04 13.36
CA ILE A 354 1.66 10.82 13.82
C ILE A 354 2.64 11.19 12.70
N PRO A 355 3.66 12.02 12.97
CA PRO A 355 4.72 12.28 12.01
C PRO A 355 5.49 10.99 11.71
N THR A 356 5.73 10.72 10.44
CA THR A 356 6.43 9.54 9.94
C THR A 356 7.61 9.95 9.08
N CYS A 357 8.53 9.02 8.91
CA CYS A 357 9.63 9.17 7.97
C CYS A 357 9.86 7.87 7.18
N ILE A 358 10.54 7.99 6.05
CA ILE A 358 11.06 6.85 5.32
C ILE A 358 12.49 6.63 5.78
N LEU A 359 12.78 5.42 6.28
CA LEU A 359 14.11 4.94 6.57
C LEU A 359 14.62 4.16 5.37
N VAL A 360 15.69 4.64 4.74
CA VAL A 360 16.32 3.96 3.60
C VAL A 360 17.60 3.28 4.08
N MET A 361 17.76 2.01 3.73
CA MET A 361 18.93 1.22 4.10
C MET A 361 19.47 0.46 2.90
N LYS A 362 20.81 0.27 2.87
CA LYS A 362 21.54 -0.44 1.82
C LYS A 362 22.60 -1.34 2.42
N LYS A 363 22.85 -2.49 1.80
CA LYS A 363 23.96 -3.39 2.18
C LYS A 363 25.27 -3.13 1.43
N CYS A 364 25.35 -2.12 0.57
CA CYS A 364 26.50 -1.83 -0.29
C CYS A 364 27.21 -0.51 0.03
N ARG A 365 26.94 0.08 1.21
CA ARG A 365 27.55 1.35 1.59
C ARG A 365 29.05 1.21 1.88
N LYS A 366 29.83 2.23 1.48
CA LYS A 366 31.23 2.37 1.80
C LYS A 366 31.42 2.93 3.21
N GLU A 367 32.60 2.75 3.78
CA GLU A 367 32.90 3.20 5.15
C GLU A 367 32.80 4.72 5.33
N ASP A 368 33.00 5.49 4.27
CA ASP A 368 32.99 6.96 4.24
C ASP A 368 31.67 7.55 3.70
N ASP A 369 30.68 6.73 3.40
CA ASP A 369 29.37 7.21 2.93
C ASP A 369 28.63 7.98 4.02
N ASN A 370 28.19 9.19 3.69
CA ASN A 370 27.38 10.03 4.57
C ASN A 370 25.93 9.54 4.64
N ILE A 371 25.22 9.85 5.73
CA ILE A 371 23.79 9.63 5.86
C ILE A 371 23.06 10.89 5.38
N LEU A 372 22.12 10.74 4.44
CA LEU A 372 21.33 11.86 3.93
C LEU A 372 20.08 12.06 4.79
N PHE A 373 19.90 13.25 5.30
CA PHE A 373 18.67 13.69 5.96
C PHE A 373 17.88 14.62 5.05
N ILE A 374 16.59 14.36 4.88
CA ILE A 374 15.66 15.22 4.13
C ILE A 374 14.48 15.55 5.03
N ASP A 375 14.18 16.83 5.20
CA ASP A 375 12.98 17.30 5.86
C ASP A 375 11.94 17.74 4.83
N ALA A 376 11.06 16.83 4.44
CA ALA A 376 9.94 17.13 3.57
C ALA A 376 8.63 17.40 4.34
N SER A 377 8.71 17.71 5.62
CA SER A 377 7.53 17.92 6.48
C SER A 377 6.64 19.08 6.02
N LYS A 378 7.19 20.04 5.28
CA LYS A 378 6.49 21.20 4.72
C LYS A 378 6.07 21.01 3.24
N GLU A 379 6.44 19.91 2.61
CA GLU A 379 6.18 19.61 1.20
C GLU A 379 4.81 18.96 1.02
N PHE A 380 3.72 19.74 1.06
CA PHE A 380 2.38 19.21 0.87
C PHE A 380 1.38 20.28 0.44
N GLU A 381 0.30 19.82 -0.16
CA GLU A 381 -0.94 20.58 -0.31
C GLU A 381 -1.95 20.16 0.75
N LYS A 382 -2.55 21.13 1.43
CA LYS A 382 -3.58 20.88 2.43
C LYS A 382 -4.93 20.61 1.75
N VAL A 383 -5.47 19.40 1.92
CA VAL A 383 -6.77 19.01 1.38
C VAL A 383 -7.69 18.64 2.54
N LYS A 384 -8.72 19.45 2.78
CA LYS A 384 -9.76 19.28 3.84
C LYS A 384 -9.26 18.64 5.14
N THR A 385 -9.17 17.30 5.19
CA THR A 385 -8.83 16.50 6.37
C THR A 385 -7.44 15.85 6.31
N GLN A 386 -6.74 15.93 5.19
CA GLN A 386 -5.44 15.27 4.96
C GLN A 386 -4.46 16.21 4.28
N ASN A 387 -3.17 15.97 4.47
CA ASN A 387 -2.11 16.55 3.66
C ASN A 387 -1.84 15.61 2.47
N LYS A 388 -1.57 16.17 1.30
CA LYS A 388 -1.34 15.40 0.09
C LYS A 388 -0.04 15.85 -0.59
N LEU A 389 0.81 14.88 -0.94
CA LEU A 389 1.96 15.14 -1.80
C LEU A 389 1.48 15.33 -3.24
N ARG A 390 2.05 16.30 -3.94
CA ARG A 390 1.88 16.47 -5.39
C ARG A 390 3.13 15.95 -6.09
N LYS A 391 3.05 15.84 -7.41
CA LYS A 391 4.16 15.35 -8.23
C LYS A 391 5.46 16.13 -7.97
N GLU A 392 5.39 17.45 -7.89
CA GLU A 392 6.54 18.29 -7.61
C GLU A 392 7.21 18.00 -6.25
N HIS A 393 6.41 17.66 -5.22
CA HIS A 393 6.93 17.29 -3.91
C HIS A 393 7.65 15.93 -3.97
N ILE A 394 7.05 14.95 -4.68
CA ILE A 394 7.63 13.62 -4.88
C ILE A 394 8.94 13.74 -5.66
N ASP A 395 8.92 14.45 -6.80
CA ASP A 395 10.09 14.67 -7.65
C ASP A 395 11.23 15.32 -6.85
N LYS A 396 10.93 16.35 -6.04
CA LYS A 396 11.91 17.04 -5.18
C LYS A 396 12.55 16.07 -4.18
N ILE A 397 11.75 15.25 -3.49
CA ILE A 397 12.26 14.26 -2.53
C ILE A 397 13.16 13.25 -3.23
N VAL A 398 12.67 12.65 -4.31
CA VAL A 398 13.38 11.59 -5.03
C VAL A 398 14.66 12.11 -5.71
N ASP A 399 14.62 13.30 -6.32
CA ASP A 399 15.79 13.88 -6.96
C ASP A 399 16.84 14.33 -5.94
N THR A 400 16.43 14.86 -4.78
CA THR A 400 17.35 15.16 -3.67
C THR A 400 18.03 13.89 -3.18
N TYR A 401 17.29 12.80 -3.00
CA TYR A 401 17.85 11.50 -2.62
C TYR A 401 18.79 10.94 -3.69
N ARG A 402 18.36 10.93 -4.96
CA ARG A 402 19.13 10.39 -6.11
C ARG A 402 20.46 11.11 -6.29
N ASN A 403 20.43 12.42 -6.22
CA ASN A 403 21.62 13.28 -6.46
C ASN A 403 22.43 13.52 -5.17
N ARG A 404 21.93 13.08 -4.02
CA ARG A 404 22.49 13.33 -2.67
C ARG A 404 22.79 14.83 -2.48
N THR A 405 21.83 15.68 -2.85
CA THR A 405 22.00 17.13 -2.85
C THR A 405 21.80 17.69 -1.45
N GLU A 406 22.72 18.58 -1.03
CA GLU A 406 22.56 19.38 0.18
C GLU A 406 21.83 20.66 -0.16
N ILE A 407 20.71 20.91 0.51
CA ILE A 407 19.82 22.07 0.28
C ILE A 407 19.53 22.71 1.63
N GLU A 408 19.83 24.02 1.73
CA GLU A 408 19.59 24.77 2.97
C GLU A 408 18.14 24.63 3.46
N LYS A 409 17.97 24.36 4.76
CA LYS A 409 16.68 24.15 5.45
C LYS A 409 15.85 22.97 4.93
N TYR A 410 16.42 22.09 4.09
CA TYR A 410 15.70 20.98 3.48
C TYR A 410 16.46 19.65 3.56
N SER A 411 17.76 19.63 3.25
CA SER A 411 18.54 18.40 3.27
C SER A 411 19.98 18.61 3.72
N HIS A 412 20.54 17.60 4.42
CA HIS A 412 21.91 17.61 4.94
C HIS A 412 22.57 16.26 4.79
N LEU A 413 23.85 16.25 4.44
CA LEU A 413 24.71 15.05 4.33
C LEU A 413 25.56 14.92 5.59
N ALA A 414 25.04 14.22 6.60
CA ALA A 414 25.74 14.01 7.85
C ALA A 414 26.82 12.95 7.72
N THR A 415 28.04 13.28 8.20
CA THR A 415 29.10 12.29 8.33
C THR A 415 28.81 11.31 9.47
N LEU A 416 29.42 10.11 9.42
CA LEU A 416 29.26 9.15 10.51
C LEU A 416 29.82 9.70 11.85
N GLN A 417 30.83 10.60 11.81
CA GLN A 417 31.34 11.27 12.99
C GLN A 417 30.31 12.23 13.59
N GLU A 418 29.64 13.04 12.76
CA GLU A 418 28.55 13.93 13.19
C GLU A 418 27.40 13.15 13.83
N VAL A 419 27.06 11.99 13.26
CA VAL A 419 26.02 11.11 13.83
C VAL A 419 26.49 10.52 15.16
N ALA A 420 27.76 10.15 15.31
CA ALA A 420 28.32 9.68 16.57
C ALA A 420 28.32 10.79 17.64
N ASP A 421 28.69 12.02 17.27
CA ASP A 421 28.70 13.20 18.16
C ASP A 421 27.27 13.56 18.64
N ASN A 422 26.25 13.17 17.87
CA ASN A 422 24.82 13.24 18.22
C ASN A 422 24.30 11.99 18.97
N ASP A 423 25.17 11.15 19.56
CA ASP A 423 24.78 9.92 20.27
C ASP A 423 23.95 8.94 19.42
N TYR A 424 24.21 8.87 18.13
CA TYR A 424 23.46 8.06 17.15
C TYR A 424 21.95 8.38 17.15
N ASN A 425 21.58 9.57 17.57
CA ASN A 425 20.23 10.10 17.48
C ASN A 425 20.02 10.63 16.08
N LEU A 426 19.05 10.04 15.35
CA LEU A 426 18.77 10.35 13.94
C LEU A 426 17.60 11.32 13.78
N ASN A 427 17.20 12.04 14.84
CA ASN A 427 16.09 12.99 14.76
C ASN A 427 16.43 14.12 13.77
N ILE A 428 15.62 14.27 12.73
CA ILE A 428 15.88 15.13 11.58
C ILE A 428 16.24 16.58 11.96
N PRO A 429 15.54 17.25 12.92
CA PRO A 429 15.89 18.63 13.32
C PRO A 429 17.29 18.82 13.95
N ARG A 430 18.02 17.73 14.22
CA ARG A 430 19.43 17.82 14.66
C ARG A 430 20.40 18.01 13.50
N TYR A 431 19.96 17.75 12.26
CA TYR A 431 20.76 17.78 11.05
C TYR A 431 20.25 18.80 10.05
N VAL A 432 18.94 18.98 9.98
CA VAL A 432 18.30 19.96 9.10
C VAL A 432 17.65 21.03 9.97
N ASP A 433 18.26 22.21 9.99
CA ASP A 433 17.69 23.37 10.72
C ASP A 433 16.65 24.06 9.83
N THR A 434 15.39 23.83 10.14
CA THR A 434 14.24 24.45 9.46
C THR A 434 13.74 25.71 10.16
N PHE A 435 14.51 26.24 11.14
CA PHE A 435 14.15 27.45 11.86
C PHE A 435 14.12 28.63 10.90
N GLU A 436 12.99 29.31 10.87
CA GLU A 436 12.84 30.61 10.22
C GLU A 436 12.83 31.65 11.33
N GLU A 437 13.76 32.65 11.27
CA GLU A 437 13.66 33.80 12.14
C GLU A 437 12.32 34.47 11.83
N GLU A 438 11.43 34.53 12.82
CA GLU A 438 10.22 35.34 12.72
C GLU A 438 10.64 36.78 12.51
N GLU A 439 10.03 37.44 11.50
CA GLU A 439 10.24 38.88 11.32
C GLU A 439 9.91 39.56 12.65
N PRO A 440 10.80 40.45 13.16
CA PRO A 440 10.58 41.10 14.43
C PRO A 440 9.28 41.89 14.36
N ILE A 441 8.32 41.50 15.19
CA ILE A 441 7.02 42.18 15.26
C ILE A 441 7.26 43.60 15.69
N ASP A 442 6.94 44.57 14.81
CA ASP A 442 6.92 45.96 15.20
C ASP A 442 5.75 46.21 16.17
N ILE A 443 6.06 46.10 17.45
CA ILE A 443 5.10 46.32 18.55
C ILE A 443 4.39 47.66 18.43
N LYS A 444 5.08 48.71 17.89
CA LYS A 444 4.48 50.04 17.75
C LYS A 444 3.45 50.07 16.61
N ALA A 445 3.74 49.39 15.51
CA ALA A 445 2.79 49.26 14.40
C ALA A 445 1.55 48.46 14.83
N VAL A 446 1.74 47.32 15.48
CA VAL A 446 0.65 46.48 15.99
C VAL A 446 -0.20 47.24 17.03
N MET A 447 0.42 47.97 17.96
CA MET A 447 -0.30 48.80 18.93
C MET A 447 -1.07 49.94 18.28
N ALA A 448 -0.58 50.50 17.18
CA ALA A 448 -1.33 51.53 16.40
C ALA A 448 -2.55 50.91 15.71
N GLU A 449 -2.39 49.72 15.12
CA GLU A 449 -3.49 48.97 14.48
C GLU A 449 -4.57 48.55 15.51
N ILE A 450 -4.16 48.06 16.68
CA ILE A 450 -5.10 47.77 17.79
C ILE A 450 -5.92 49.00 18.16
N LYS A 451 -5.29 50.19 18.33
CA LYS A 451 -5.99 51.41 18.66
C LYS A 451 -6.99 51.82 17.57
N GLU A 452 -6.61 51.66 16.31
CA GLU A 452 -7.51 51.93 15.18
C GLU A 452 -8.71 50.99 15.15
N LEU A 453 -8.49 49.70 15.39
CA LEU A 453 -9.56 48.69 15.47
C LEU A 453 -10.47 48.92 16.69
N GLU A 454 -9.93 49.33 17.84
CA GLU A 454 -10.72 49.69 19.01
C GLU A 454 -11.59 50.92 18.76
N ALA A 455 -11.09 51.93 18.05
CA ALA A 455 -11.86 53.11 17.63
C ALA A 455 -13.00 52.73 16.68
N LYS A 456 -12.72 51.94 15.65
CA LYS A 456 -13.73 51.40 14.73
C LYS A 456 -14.81 50.59 15.44
N ARG A 457 -14.40 49.75 16.40
CA ARG A 457 -15.32 48.96 17.23
C ARG A 457 -16.26 49.90 18.03
N ALA A 458 -15.70 50.94 18.69
CA ALA A 458 -16.49 51.88 19.48
C ALA A 458 -17.51 52.65 18.63
N ASP A 459 -17.19 52.94 17.36
CA ASP A 459 -18.12 53.60 16.44
C ASP A 459 -19.23 52.61 15.99
N LEU A 460 -18.88 51.35 15.67
CA LEU A 460 -19.85 50.31 15.35
C LEU A 460 -20.78 49.99 16.53
N ASP A 461 -20.25 49.94 17.75
CA ASP A 461 -21.04 49.70 18.96
C ASP A 461 -22.10 50.82 19.15
N LYS A 462 -21.77 52.10 18.88
CA LYS A 462 -22.71 53.24 18.88
C LYS A 462 -23.76 53.12 17.79
N GLU A 463 -23.39 52.68 16.62
CA GLU A 463 -24.33 52.48 15.49
C GLU A 463 -25.31 51.35 15.82
N ILE A 464 -24.82 50.22 16.41
CA ILE A 464 -25.64 49.12 16.90
C ILE A 464 -26.61 49.60 18.01
N GLU A 465 -26.13 50.41 19.00
CA GLU A 465 -26.99 50.98 20.02
C GLU A 465 -28.07 51.88 19.41
N GLY A 466 -27.74 52.65 18.37
CA GLY A 466 -28.71 53.46 17.63
C GLY A 466 -29.82 52.62 17.00
N TYR A 467 -29.45 51.55 16.31
CA TYR A 467 -30.43 50.60 15.73
C TYR A 467 -31.26 49.87 16.79
N LEU A 468 -30.65 49.48 17.92
CA LEU A 468 -31.36 48.81 19.01
C LEU A 468 -32.41 49.77 19.68
N ARG A 469 -32.11 51.05 19.77
CA ARG A 469 -33.09 52.06 20.23
C ARG A 469 -34.21 52.31 19.22
N GLU A 470 -33.89 52.37 17.94
CA GLU A 470 -34.91 52.48 16.89
C GLU A 470 -35.88 51.29 16.86
N LEU A 471 -35.37 50.10 17.21
CA LEU A 471 -36.17 48.88 17.31
C LEU A 471 -36.88 48.68 18.65
N GLY A 472 -36.67 49.62 19.62
CA GLY A 472 -37.30 49.54 20.95
C GLY A 472 -36.81 48.36 21.83
N ILE A 473 -35.58 47.89 21.56
CA ILE A 473 -34.97 46.77 22.29
C ILE A 473 -34.16 47.26 23.50
N VAL A 474 -33.68 48.46 23.46
CA VAL A 474 -32.92 49.13 24.55
C VAL A 474 -33.49 50.55 24.71
N GLU A 475 -33.60 51.03 25.97
CA GLU A 475 -34.06 52.38 26.31
C GLU A 475 -33.02 53.48 25.97
#